data_c93d2098b0169455314ef5f3f7890b91
#
_entry.id   c93d2098b0169455314ef5f3f7890b91
#
_cell.length_a   1.000
_cell.length_b   1.000
_cell.length_c   1.000
_cell.angle_alpha   90.00
_cell.angle_beta   90.00
_cell.angle_gamma   90.00
#
_symmetry.space_group_name_H-M   'P 1'
#
loop_
_entity.id
_entity.type
_entity.pdbx_description
1 polymer ?
#
loop_
_entity_poly.entity_id
_entity_poly.type
_entity_poly.pdbx_seq_one_letter_code
_entity_poly.pdbx_strand_id
1 'polypeptide(L)'
;MPSKHAESSSPRPRGDTSWFVNDRFGMFIHWGLYALPARHEWIKHHEQIPDADYDKYFKHFDPDMYNPDLWAAAASNAGMKYFVITTKHHEGFCLWDSKLTDYKATNTPAGRDLLRPMVDAFRRRNMRVGLYHSLIDWHHPDFVIDDMHSMRNSPDRKKLNAKRVQ
;
A
#
# COMPACT_ATOMS: atom_id res chain seq x y z
N MET A 1 -41.92 33.48 -8.51
CA MET A 1 -41.40 32.76 -7.34
C MET A 1 -40.05 32.16 -7.72
N PRO A 2 -38.92 32.54 -7.13
CA PRO A 2 -37.62 31.96 -7.46
C PRO A 2 -37.44 30.65 -6.71
N SER A 3 -37.04 29.60 -7.45
CA SER A 3 -36.73 28.27 -6.93
C SER A 3 -35.47 28.32 -6.04
N LYS A 4 -35.60 27.89 -4.80
CA LYS A 4 -34.45 27.66 -3.91
C LYS A 4 -33.69 26.48 -4.42
N HIS A 5 -32.52 26.68 -5.03
CA HIS A 5 -31.52 25.63 -5.22
C HIS A 5 -31.02 25.24 -3.83
N ALA A 6 -31.32 23.99 -3.44
CA ALA A 6 -30.72 23.38 -2.28
C ALA A 6 -29.22 23.17 -2.59
N GLU A 7 -28.36 23.95 -1.92
CA GLU A 7 -26.94 23.69 -1.90
C GLU A 7 -26.72 22.29 -1.25
N SER A 8 -26.26 21.34 -2.03
CA SER A 8 -25.79 20.06 -1.50
C SER A 8 -24.51 20.32 -0.69
N SER A 9 -24.63 20.38 0.61
CA SER A 9 -23.47 20.44 1.50
C SER A 9 -22.75 19.09 1.46
N SER A 10 -21.78 18.97 0.56
CA SER A 10 -20.80 17.89 0.70
C SER A 10 -20.11 18.01 2.06
N PRO A 11 -19.95 16.90 2.83
CA PRO A 11 -19.29 16.98 4.12
C PRO A 11 -17.87 17.51 3.92
N ARG A 12 -17.53 18.61 4.60
CA ARG A 12 -16.16 19.14 4.56
C ARG A 12 -15.21 18.10 5.10
N PRO A 13 -14.04 17.88 4.46
CA PRO A 13 -13.04 16.97 4.98
C PRO A 13 -12.68 17.38 6.41
N ARG A 14 -12.67 16.41 7.33
CA ARG A 14 -12.28 16.64 8.72
C ARG A 14 -10.77 16.89 8.76
N GLY A 15 -10.37 18.13 8.98
CA GLY A 15 -8.98 18.55 9.15
C GLY A 15 -8.55 19.65 8.16
N ASP A 16 -7.53 20.39 8.57
CA ASP A 16 -6.89 21.40 7.72
C ASP A 16 -5.95 20.72 6.72
N THR A 17 -6.26 20.87 5.42
CA THR A 17 -5.47 20.33 4.31
C THR A 17 -4.62 21.40 3.61
N SER A 18 -4.60 22.64 4.10
CA SER A 18 -3.84 23.76 3.51
C SER A 18 -2.34 23.46 3.44
N TRP A 19 -1.83 22.70 4.38
CA TRP A 19 -0.44 22.25 4.40
C TRP A 19 -0.04 21.53 3.10
N PHE A 20 -0.92 20.69 2.54
CA PHE A 20 -0.62 19.92 1.33
C PHE A 20 -0.44 20.85 0.12
N VAL A 21 -1.25 21.90 0.02
CA VAL A 21 -1.13 22.92 -1.01
C VAL A 21 0.16 23.74 -0.84
N ASN A 22 0.58 23.97 0.40
CA ASN A 22 1.77 24.78 0.72
C ASN A 22 3.06 23.97 0.59
N ASP A 23 3.08 22.72 1.06
CA ASP A 23 4.29 21.89 1.12
C ASP A 23 4.77 21.41 -0.26
N ARG A 24 3.88 21.11 -1.18
CA ARG A 24 4.06 20.80 -2.62
C ARG A 24 5.14 19.78 -2.99
N PHE A 25 6.14 19.53 -2.17
CA PHE A 25 7.26 18.65 -2.44
C PHE A 25 7.36 17.57 -1.36
N GLY A 26 7.15 16.32 -1.76
CA GLY A 26 7.18 15.16 -0.88
C GLY A 26 7.71 13.92 -1.58
N MET A 27 7.90 12.85 -0.81
CA MET A 27 8.32 11.54 -1.28
C MET A 27 7.14 10.57 -1.20
N PHE A 28 6.90 9.81 -2.27
CA PHE A 28 6.00 8.68 -2.22
C PHE A 28 6.81 7.39 -2.45
N ILE A 29 6.82 6.49 -1.47
CA ILE A 29 7.52 5.22 -1.54
C ILE A 29 6.50 4.10 -1.81
N HIS A 30 6.64 3.43 -2.97
CA HIS A 30 6.01 2.16 -3.25
C HIS A 30 6.97 1.05 -2.87
N TRP A 31 6.64 0.30 -1.81
CA TRP A 31 7.51 -0.75 -1.31
C TRP A 31 6.70 -1.92 -0.74
N GLY A 32 7.10 -3.13 -1.11
CA GLY A 32 6.44 -4.38 -0.76
C GLY A 32 7.12 -5.55 -1.47
N LEU A 33 6.46 -6.70 -1.55
CA LEU A 33 6.99 -7.89 -2.21
C LEU A 33 7.37 -7.64 -3.68
N TYR A 34 6.65 -6.77 -4.36
CA TYR A 34 6.91 -6.38 -5.75
C TYR A 34 8.24 -5.66 -5.96
N ALA A 35 8.90 -5.20 -4.90
CA ALA A 35 10.24 -4.63 -5.00
C ALA A 35 11.31 -5.68 -5.31
N LEU A 36 11.13 -6.94 -4.91
CA LEU A 36 12.08 -8.02 -5.19
C LEU A 36 12.27 -8.28 -6.68
N PRO A 37 11.21 -8.43 -7.50
CA PRO A 37 11.36 -8.57 -8.95
C PRO A 37 11.82 -7.29 -9.66
N ALA A 38 11.77 -6.12 -8.99
CA ALA A 38 12.28 -4.83 -9.45
C ALA A 38 11.79 -4.39 -10.84
N ARG A 39 10.52 -4.69 -11.19
CA ARG A 39 9.94 -4.33 -12.48
C ARG A 39 8.82 -3.30 -12.36
N HIS A 40 7.83 -3.55 -11.48
CA HIS A 40 6.66 -2.68 -11.31
C HIS A 40 5.87 -3.09 -10.06
N GLU A 41 5.21 -2.14 -9.37
CA GLU A 41 4.33 -2.45 -8.21
C GLU A 41 3.09 -3.24 -8.62
N TRP A 42 2.71 -3.18 -9.90
CA TRP A 42 1.61 -3.95 -10.51
C TRP A 42 2.07 -5.24 -11.19
N ILE A 43 3.31 -5.69 -10.95
CA ILE A 43 3.88 -6.87 -11.64
C ILE A 43 2.98 -8.10 -11.56
N LYS A 44 2.40 -8.39 -10.38
CA LYS A 44 1.49 -9.51 -10.18
C LYS A 44 0.30 -9.47 -11.13
N HIS A 45 -0.26 -8.27 -11.38
CA HIS A 45 -1.35 -8.04 -12.32
C HIS A 45 -0.89 -8.13 -13.78
N HIS A 46 0.18 -7.39 -14.13
CA HIS A 46 0.64 -7.30 -15.53
C HIS A 46 1.09 -8.66 -16.07
N GLU A 47 1.86 -9.39 -15.29
CA GLU A 47 2.37 -10.71 -15.67
C GLU A 47 1.42 -11.85 -15.27
N GLN A 48 0.26 -11.54 -14.66
CA GLN A 48 -0.75 -12.51 -14.24
C GLN A 48 -0.16 -13.63 -13.38
N ILE A 49 0.75 -13.27 -12.45
CA ILE A 49 1.47 -14.23 -11.63
C ILE A 49 0.49 -14.88 -10.64
N PRO A 50 0.34 -16.22 -10.67
CA PRO A 50 -0.48 -16.93 -9.69
C PRO A 50 0.05 -16.74 -8.26
N ASP A 51 -0.82 -16.87 -7.26
CA ASP A 51 -0.44 -16.72 -5.85
C ASP A 51 0.70 -17.67 -5.47
N ALA A 52 0.63 -18.94 -5.87
CA ALA A 52 1.66 -19.95 -5.57
C ALA A 52 3.06 -19.54 -6.09
N ASP A 53 3.13 -18.88 -7.25
CA ASP A 53 4.39 -18.42 -7.83
C ASP A 53 4.83 -17.08 -7.21
N TYR A 54 3.88 -16.24 -6.80
CA TYR A 54 4.16 -14.96 -6.14
C TYR A 54 4.65 -15.14 -4.71
N ASP A 55 4.25 -16.22 -4.03
CA ASP A 55 4.62 -16.55 -2.66
C ASP A 55 6.14 -16.74 -2.47
N LYS A 56 6.90 -16.99 -3.54
CA LYS A 56 8.37 -16.99 -3.46
C LYS A 56 8.91 -15.65 -2.96
N TYR A 57 8.30 -14.53 -3.34
CA TYR A 57 8.72 -13.21 -2.87
C TYR A 57 8.44 -13.03 -1.38
N PHE A 58 7.34 -13.58 -0.87
CA PHE A 58 7.05 -13.60 0.56
C PHE A 58 8.10 -14.42 1.35
N LYS A 59 8.47 -15.59 0.83
CA LYS A 59 9.45 -16.51 1.45
C LYS A 59 10.87 -15.95 1.46
N HIS A 60 11.18 -15.00 0.58
CA HIS A 60 12.51 -14.39 0.43
C HIS A 60 12.56 -12.90 0.75
N PHE A 61 11.50 -12.36 1.33
CA PHE A 61 11.46 -10.94 1.67
C PHE A 61 12.29 -10.65 2.92
N ASP A 62 13.55 -10.30 2.70
CA ASP A 62 14.52 -9.94 3.72
C ASP A 62 15.23 -8.63 3.35
N PRO A 63 14.70 -7.47 3.76
CA PRO A 63 15.27 -6.18 3.44
C PRO A 63 16.44 -5.86 4.41
N ASP A 64 17.58 -6.48 4.20
CA ASP A 64 18.81 -6.33 4.99
C ASP A 64 19.38 -4.90 4.97
N MET A 65 19.23 -4.18 3.86
CA MET A 65 19.66 -2.79 3.71
C MET A 65 18.61 -1.77 4.17
N TYR A 66 17.52 -2.19 4.80
CA TYR A 66 16.49 -1.29 5.28
C TYR A 66 16.98 -0.38 6.40
N ASN A 67 17.11 0.91 6.09
CA ASN A 67 17.49 1.94 7.03
C ASN A 67 16.59 3.19 6.88
N PRO A 68 15.49 3.27 7.63
CA PRO A 68 14.54 4.36 7.51
C PRO A 68 15.10 5.72 7.92
N ASP A 69 16.11 5.77 8.78
CA ASP A 69 16.77 7.03 9.17
C ASP A 69 17.58 7.64 8.02
N LEU A 70 18.26 6.80 7.23
CA LEU A 70 18.96 7.26 6.02
C LEU A 70 17.97 7.74 4.96
N TRP A 71 16.86 7.05 4.76
CA TRP A 71 15.83 7.45 3.80
C TRP A 71 15.19 8.79 4.20
N ALA A 72 14.82 8.93 5.49
CA ALA A 72 14.28 10.17 6.00
C ALA A 72 15.30 11.33 5.94
N ALA A 73 16.59 11.04 6.17
CA ALA A 73 17.66 12.02 6.02
C ALA A 73 17.77 12.52 4.58
N ALA A 74 17.81 11.60 3.62
CA ALA A 74 17.89 11.95 2.20
C ALA A 74 16.71 12.81 1.74
N ALA A 75 15.49 12.43 2.13
CA ALA A 75 14.28 13.19 1.81
C ALA A 75 14.30 14.59 2.43
N SER A 76 14.66 14.71 3.71
CA SER A 76 14.75 15.99 4.42
C SER A 76 15.82 16.90 3.82
N ASN A 77 16.99 16.35 3.49
CA ASN A 77 18.09 17.11 2.87
C ASN A 77 17.75 17.61 1.46
N ALA A 78 16.90 16.86 0.74
CA ALA A 78 16.34 17.29 -0.55
C ALA A 78 15.26 18.39 -0.42
N GLY A 79 14.85 18.74 0.80
CA GLY A 79 13.84 19.76 1.06
C GLY A 79 12.40 19.25 1.05
N MET A 80 12.18 17.94 1.03
CA MET A 80 10.84 17.34 1.08
C MET A 80 10.16 17.61 2.43
N LYS A 81 8.85 17.82 2.41
CA LYS A 81 8.04 18.23 3.57
C LYS A 81 7.12 17.12 4.08
N TYR A 82 6.80 16.17 3.25
CA TYR A 82 5.96 15.02 3.60
C TYR A 82 6.44 13.76 2.90
N PHE A 83 5.97 12.65 3.41
CA PHE A 83 6.25 11.33 2.85
C PHE A 83 4.99 10.47 2.90
N VAL A 84 4.80 9.64 1.90
CA VAL A 84 3.74 8.64 1.82
C VAL A 84 4.36 7.28 1.57
N ILE A 85 3.85 6.25 2.23
CA ILE A 85 4.27 4.85 2.05
C ILE A 85 3.08 3.96 1.73
N THR A 86 3.23 3.03 0.79
CA THR A 86 2.27 1.94 0.61
C THR A 86 2.38 0.96 1.77
N THR A 87 1.49 1.10 2.76
CA THR A 87 1.45 0.20 3.92
C THR A 87 0.99 -1.19 3.53
N LYS A 88 -0.04 -1.25 2.68
CA LYS A 88 -0.52 -2.43 1.96
C LYS A 88 -0.88 -2.02 0.53
N HIS A 89 -0.31 -2.66 -0.47
CA HIS A 89 -0.68 -2.49 -1.87
C HIS A 89 -1.70 -3.57 -2.29
N HIS A 90 -2.08 -3.62 -3.56
CA HIS A 90 -3.15 -4.50 -4.08
C HIS A 90 -2.87 -5.99 -3.88
N GLU A 91 -1.60 -6.40 -3.80
CA GLU A 91 -1.24 -7.81 -3.55
C GLU A 91 -1.53 -8.29 -2.12
N GLY A 92 -1.95 -7.40 -1.22
CA GLY A 92 -2.40 -7.75 0.13
C GLY A 92 -1.32 -7.81 1.19
N PHE A 93 -0.03 -7.63 0.84
CA PHE A 93 1.07 -7.72 1.79
C PHE A 93 1.13 -6.51 2.71
N CYS A 94 1.18 -6.75 4.03
CA CYS A 94 1.25 -5.72 5.06
C CYS A 94 2.69 -5.50 5.53
N LEU A 95 3.18 -4.25 5.46
CA LEU A 95 4.50 -3.89 5.98
C LEU A 95 4.57 -3.84 7.51
N TRP A 96 3.44 -3.90 8.22
CA TRP A 96 3.33 -3.86 9.68
C TRP A 96 2.84 -5.17 10.27
N ASP A 97 2.94 -5.32 11.60
CA ASP A 97 2.40 -6.48 12.33
C ASP A 97 0.87 -6.44 12.42
N SER A 98 0.20 -6.66 11.29
CA SER A 98 -1.27 -6.75 11.23
C SER A 98 -1.79 -7.89 12.09
N LYS A 99 -2.93 -7.66 12.76
CA LYS A 99 -3.67 -8.69 13.50
C LYS A 99 -4.77 -9.36 12.66
N LEU A 100 -4.95 -8.92 11.41
CA LEU A 100 -6.04 -9.35 10.53
C LEU A 100 -5.58 -10.31 9.44
N THR A 101 -4.27 -10.47 9.24
CA THR A 101 -3.70 -11.34 8.22
C THR A 101 -2.32 -11.83 8.62
N ASP A 102 -1.97 -13.04 8.18
CA ASP A 102 -0.61 -13.58 8.28
C ASP A 102 0.29 -13.18 7.10
N TYR A 103 -0.26 -12.54 6.08
CA TYR A 103 0.49 -12.03 4.92
C TYR A 103 1.13 -10.67 5.23
N LYS A 104 2.13 -10.70 6.08
CA LYS A 104 2.75 -9.51 6.69
C LYS A 104 4.26 -9.67 6.90
N ALA A 105 4.96 -8.55 7.04
CA ALA A 105 6.42 -8.50 7.12
C ALA A 105 6.99 -9.29 8.31
N THR A 106 6.29 -9.34 9.44
CA THR A 106 6.74 -10.10 10.63
C THR A 106 6.76 -11.61 10.41
N ASN A 107 6.06 -12.13 9.38
CA ASN A 107 6.03 -13.55 9.04
C ASN A 107 6.93 -13.90 7.84
N THR A 108 7.73 -12.96 7.35
CA THR A 108 8.77 -13.16 6.34
C THR A 108 10.15 -13.26 7.01
N PRO A 109 11.24 -13.56 6.27
CA PRO A 109 12.59 -13.45 6.82
C PRO A 109 12.96 -12.11 7.43
N ALA A 110 12.27 -11.01 7.05
CA ALA A 110 12.40 -9.70 7.72
C ALA A 110 12.12 -9.77 9.23
N GLY A 111 11.18 -10.63 9.66
CA GLY A 111 10.89 -10.95 11.05
C GLY A 111 10.47 -9.76 11.94
N ARG A 112 10.11 -8.61 11.36
CA ARG A 112 9.87 -7.37 12.09
C ARG A 112 8.84 -6.48 11.40
N ASP A 113 8.25 -5.56 12.16
CA ASP A 113 7.45 -4.44 11.64
C ASP A 113 8.38 -3.46 10.91
N LEU A 114 8.07 -3.18 9.64
CA LEU A 114 8.85 -2.26 8.81
C LEU A 114 8.19 -0.88 8.71
N LEU A 115 6.89 -0.78 9.02
CA LEU A 115 6.17 0.48 8.91
C LEU A 115 6.44 1.41 10.08
N ARG A 116 6.38 0.90 11.31
CA ARG A 116 6.53 1.74 12.51
C ARG A 116 7.87 2.47 12.57
N PRO A 117 9.03 1.81 12.37
CA PRO A 117 10.32 2.49 12.36
C PRO A 117 10.42 3.57 11.27
N MET A 118 9.80 3.32 10.09
CA MET A 118 9.78 4.29 9.01
C MET A 118 8.98 5.54 9.37
N VAL A 119 7.77 5.37 9.89
CA VAL A 119 6.94 6.48 10.36
C VAL A 119 7.67 7.33 11.40
N ASP A 120 8.32 6.68 12.36
CA ASP A 120 9.04 7.36 13.44
C ASP A 120 10.27 8.12 12.89
N ALA A 121 11.02 7.56 11.93
CA ALA A 121 12.16 8.21 11.30
C ALA A 121 11.79 9.51 10.57
N PHE A 122 10.74 9.47 9.78
CA PHE A 122 10.26 10.67 9.06
C PHE A 122 9.68 11.72 10.00
N ARG A 123 8.93 11.31 11.05
CA ARG A 123 8.41 12.22 12.07
C ARG A 123 9.51 12.92 12.86
N ARG A 124 10.61 12.22 13.20
CA ARG A 124 11.78 12.84 13.86
C ARG A 124 12.40 13.99 13.05
N ARG A 125 12.15 14.02 11.73
CA ARG A 125 12.60 15.10 10.84
C ARG A 125 11.50 16.12 10.51
N ASN A 126 10.46 16.16 11.34
CA ASN A 126 9.31 17.06 11.19
C ASN A 126 8.60 16.92 9.83
N MET A 127 8.71 15.75 9.17
CA MET A 127 7.99 15.46 7.95
C MET A 127 6.60 14.89 8.26
N ARG A 128 5.60 15.33 7.50
CA ARG A 128 4.26 14.76 7.58
C ARG A 128 4.25 13.36 6.97
N VAL A 129 3.45 12.47 7.56
CA VAL A 129 3.38 11.06 7.12
C VAL A 129 1.99 10.75 6.60
N GLY A 130 1.92 10.29 5.35
CA GLY A 130 0.75 9.71 4.72
C GLY A 130 0.88 8.18 4.63
N LEU A 131 -0.23 7.49 4.81
CA LEU A 131 -0.30 6.03 4.73
C LEU A 131 -1.23 5.66 3.59
N TYR A 132 -0.67 5.17 2.48
CA TYR A 132 -1.47 4.59 1.42
C TYR A 132 -1.88 3.16 1.82
N HIS A 133 -3.16 2.89 1.80
CA HIS A 133 -3.71 1.58 2.10
C HIS A 133 -4.69 1.18 1.02
N SER A 134 -4.37 0.12 0.28
CA SER A 134 -5.26 -0.40 -0.75
C SER A 134 -6.47 -1.10 -0.13
N LEU A 135 -7.67 -0.76 -0.60
CA LEU A 135 -8.89 -1.54 -0.33
C LEU A 135 -8.97 -2.79 -1.22
N ILE A 136 -8.32 -2.76 -2.40
CA ILE A 136 -8.13 -3.96 -3.23
C ILE A 136 -7.18 -4.91 -2.49
N ASP A 137 -7.50 -6.20 -2.49
CA ASP A 137 -6.69 -7.24 -1.85
C ASP A 137 -6.75 -8.54 -2.66
N TRP A 138 -5.81 -8.68 -3.59
CA TRP A 138 -5.77 -9.87 -4.47
C TRP A 138 -5.39 -11.15 -3.74
N HIS A 139 -4.84 -11.06 -2.53
CA HIS A 139 -4.48 -12.23 -1.70
C HIS A 139 -5.66 -12.71 -0.85
N HIS A 140 -6.59 -11.82 -0.51
CA HIS A 140 -7.71 -12.19 0.37
C HIS A 140 -8.62 -13.23 -0.30
N PRO A 141 -8.94 -14.35 0.35
CA PRO A 141 -9.69 -15.45 -0.26
C PRO A 141 -11.10 -15.07 -0.71
N ASP A 142 -11.71 -14.08 -0.07
CA ASP A 142 -13.07 -13.60 -0.38
C ASP A 142 -13.11 -12.39 -1.31
N PHE A 143 -11.94 -11.84 -1.68
CA PHE A 143 -11.90 -10.71 -2.62
C PHE A 143 -12.27 -11.18 -4.04
N VAL A 144 -13.25 -10.49 -4.64
CA VAL A 144 -13.77 -10.85 -5.97
C VAL A 144 -12.68 -10.74 -7.04
N ILE A 145 -12.60 -11.75 -7.91
CA ILE A 145 -11.73 -11.71 -9.10
C ILE A 145 -12.43 -10.84 -10.16
N ASP A 146 -12.16 -9.55 -10.11
CA ASP A 146 -12.60 -8.56 -11.09
C ASP A 146 -11.60 -8.44 -12.27
N ASP A 147 -11.76 -7.43 -13.11
CA ASP A 147 -10.86 -7.20 -14.26
C ASP A 147 -9.50 -6.63 -13.85
N MET A 148 -9.35 -6.19 -12.61
CA MET A 148 -8.10 -5.71 -12.03
C MET A 148 -7.32 -6.81 -11.30
N HIS A 149 -7.93 -7.95 -11.04
CA HIS A 149 -7.29 -9.04 -10.32
C HIS A 149 -6.22 -9.74 -11.18
N SER A 150 -5.13 -10.21 -10.56
CA SER A 150 -4.08 -10.97 -11.26
C SER A 150 -4.63 -12.23 -11.95
N MET A 151 -5.66 -12.86 -11.37
CA MET A 151 -6.32 -14.06 -11.89
C MET A 151 -7.50 -13.75 -12.84
N ARG A 152 -7.64 -12.53 -13.36
CA ARG A 152 -8.77 -12.12 -14.22
C ARG A 152 -9.05 -13.00 -15.42
N ASN A 153 -8.01 -13.63 -15.98
CA ASN A 153 -8.08 -14.53 -17.13
C ASN A 153 -8.12 -16.02 -16.74
N SER A 154 -8.25 -16.34 -15.44
CA SER A 154 -8.38 -17.72 -15.00
C SER A 154 -9.64 -18.37 -15.58
N PRO A 155 -9.56 -19.60 -16.14
CA PRO A 155 -10.72 -20.35 -16.59
C PRO A 155 -11.71 -20.64 -15.46
N ASP A 156 -11.23 -20.71 -14.22
CA ASP A 156 -12.03 -20.95 -13.03
C ASP A 156 -12.63 -19.67 -12.40
N ARG A 157 -12.41 -18.50 -12.99
CA ARG A 157 -12.85 -17.19 -12.43
C ARG A 157 -14.30 -17.20 -11.95
N LYS A 158 -15.24 -17.71 -12.76
CA LYS A 158 -16.66 -17.77 -12.41
C LYS A 158 -16.93 -18.68 -11.21
N LYS A 159 -16.30 -19.85 -11.18
CA LYS A 159 -16.42 -20.82 -10.08
C LYS A 159 -15.83 -20.29 -8.78
N LEU A 160 -14.69 -19.61 -8.86
CA LEU A 160 -14.05 -19.00 -7.71
C LEU A 160 -14.89 -17.84 -7.15
N ASN A 161 -15.40 -16.97 -8.01
CA ASN A 161 -16.25 -15.86 -7.58
C ASN A 161 -17.57 -16.32 -6.94
N ALA A 162 -18.19 -17.40 -7.45
CA ALA A 162 -19.39 -17.95 -6.84
C ALA A 162 -19.21 -18.39 -5.38
N LYS A 163 -17.97 -18.70 -4.95
CA LYS A 163 -17.64 -19.02 -3.56
C LYS A 163 -17.30 -17.79 -2.71
N ARG A 164 -16.89 -16.68 -3.35
CA ARG A 164 -16.45 -15.44 -2.70
C ARG A 164 -17.58 -14.47 -2.39
N VAL A 165 -18.72 -14.63 -3.03
CA VAL A 165 -19.91 -13.75 -2.91
C VAL A 165 -20.94 -14.27 -1.90
N GLN A 166 -20.63 -15.32 -1.14
CA GLN A 166 -21.48 -15.82 -0.05
C GLN A 166 -21.10 -15.17 1.28
#